data_17003049d338e419f12af973af10fed2
#
_entry.id   17003049d338e419f12af973af10fed2
#
_cell.length_a   1.000
_cell.length_b   1.000
_cell.length_c   1.000
_cell.angle_alpha   90.00
_cell.angle_beta   90.00
_cell.angle_gamma   90.00
#
_symmetry.space_group_name_H-M   'P 1'
#
loop_
_entity.id
_entity.type
_entity.pdbx_description
1 polymer ?
#
loop_
_entity_poly.entity_id
_entity_poly.type
_entity_poly.pdbx_seq_one_letter_code
_entity_poly.pdbx_strand_id
1 'polypeptide(L)'
;VKLAEGVRLATLVPGTAFGELALIGGPRSADVFADNAVLCRRVPLQAFDDFRARRPAAAEIIVRNLAQLLAHRLLQANTKIDLLSAN
;
A
#
# COMPACT_ATOMS: atom_id res chain seq x y z
N VAL A 1 6.63 1.85 6.05
CA VAL A 1 5.82 3.04 5.83
C VAL A 1 5.94 3.96 7.03
N LYS A 2 6.22 5.22 6.79
CA LYS A 2 6.38 6.23 7.85
C LYS A 2 5.50 7.43 7.59
N LEU A 3 5.05 8.07 8.66
CA LEU A 3 4.51 9.42 8.58
C LEU A 3 5.64 10.43 8.33
N ALA A 4 5.29 11.64 7.87
CA ALA A 4 6.26 12.70 7.60
C ALA A 4 7.10 13.06 8.83
N GLU A 5 6.56 12.87 10.03
CA GLU A 5 7.23 13.13 11.31
C GLU A 5 8.20 12.02 11.73
N GLY A 6 8.40 11.01 10.91
CA GLY A 6 9.35 9.95 11.17
C GLY A 6 8.82 8.78 12.01
N VAL A 7 7.52 8.76 12.31
CA VAL A 7 6.91 7.63 13.01
C VAL A 7 6.70 6.49 12.02
N ARG A 8 7.25 5.30 12.34
CA ARG A 8 7.06 4.12 11.51
C ARG A 8 5.68 3.52 11.77
N LEU A 9 4.81 3.53 10.74
CA LEU A 9 3.48 2.95 10.82
C LEU A 9 3.48 1.45 10.52
N ALA A 10 4.29 1.02 9.56
CA ALA A 10 4.36 -0.37 9.15
C ALA A 10 5.68 -0.66 8.44
N THR A 11 6.08 -1.92 8.46
CA THR A 11 7.19 -2.41 7.66
C THR A 11 6.62 -3.27 6.53
N LEU A 12 7.05 -2.97 5.30
CA LEU A 12 6.63 -3.73 4.12
C LEU A 12 7.66 -4.82 3.85
N VAL A 13 7.16 -6.02 3.56
CA VAL A 13 8.00 -7.18 3.24
C VAL A 13 7.95 -7.46 1.75
N PRO A 14 8.94 -8.21 1.20
CA PRO A 14 8.90 -8.61 -0.20
C PRO A 14 7.58 -9.29 -0.58
N GLY A 15 7.13 -9.07 -1.81
CA GLY A 15 5.89 -9.63 -2.31
C GLY A 15 4.66 -8.78 -2.06
N THR A 16 4.81 -7.61 -1.45
CA THR A 16 3.69 -6.69 -1.22
C THR A 16 3.72 -5.53 -2.20
N ALA A 17 2.63 -4.76 -2.23
CA ALA A 17 2.50 -3.57 -3.06
C ALA A 17 2.35 -2.33 -2.18
N PHE A 18 2.69 -1.17 -2.71
CA PHE A 18 2.47 0.11 -2.05
C PHE A 18 2.22 1.21 -3.10
N GLY A 19 1.78 2.37 -2.63
CA GLY A 19 1.45 3.48 -3.53
C GLY A 19 0.10 3.30 -4.22
N GLU A 20 -0.75 2.42 -3.73
CA GLU A 20 -2.03 2.02 -4.32
C GLU A 20 -3.10 3.11 -4.30
N LEU A 21 -2.94 4.15 -3.48
CA LEU A 21 -3.88 5.29 -3.47
C LEU A 21 -3.93 6.01 -4.81
N ALA A 22 -2.90 5.88 -5.64
CA ALA A 22 -2.91 6.44 -6.98
C ALA A 22 -4.04 5.85 -7.84
N LEU A 23 -4.49 4.62 -7.56
CA LEU A 23 -5.58 3.99 -8.31
C LEU A 23 -6.91 4.71 -8.13
N ILE A 24 -7.09 5.38 -7.02
CA ILE A 24 -8.32 6.13 -6.73
C ILE A 24 -8.08 7.65 -6.74
N GLY A 25 -6.91 8.08 -7.25
CA GLY A 25 -6.58 9.50 -7.34
C GLY A 25 -6.27 10.17 -6.02
N GLY A 26 -6.06 9.40 -4.96
CA GLY A 26 -5.75 9.94 -3.65
C GLY A 26 -4.29 10.38 -3.52
N PRO A 27 -4.00 11.37 -2.67
CA PRO A 27 -2.63 11.74 -2.39
C PRO A 27 -1.92 10.69 -1.55
N ARG A 28 -0.60 10.70 -1.58
CA ARG A 28 0.19 9.83 -0.71
C ARG A 28 0.01 10.30 0.74
N SER A 29 -0.34 9.37 1.61
CA SER A 29 -0.62 9.67 3.02
C SER A 29 0.60 9.48 3.92
N ALA A 30 1.65 8.83 3.43
CA ALA A 30 2.87 8.56 4.19
C ALA A 30 4.05 8.40 3.25
N ASP A 31 5.25 8.60 3.79
CA ASP A 31 6.48 8.35 3.06
C ASP A 31 6.88 6.88 3.19
N VAL A 32 7.56 6.38 2.17
CA VAL A 32 8.08 5.00 2.15
C VAL A 32 9.60 5.07 2.00
N PHE A 33 10.31 4.42 2.91
CA PHE A 33 11.76 4.38 2.91
C PHE A 33 12.27 2.95 2.85
N ALA A 34 13.37 2.73 2.13
CA ALA A 34 14.03 1.45 2.11
C ALA A 34 14.89 1.28 3.35
N ASP A 35 14.68 0.20 4.11
CA ASP A 35 15.53 -0.14 5.26
C ASP A 35 16.83 -0.82 4.82
N ASN A 36 16.81 -1.46 3.66
CA ASN A 36 17.97 -2.12 3.08
C ASN A 36 17.86 -2.06 1.54
N ALA A 37 18.69 -2.80 0.83
CA ALA A 37 18.60 -2.84 -0.63
C ALA A 37 17.30 -3.50 -1.06
N VAL A 38 16.54 -2.82 -1.94
CA VAL A 38 15.21 -3.24 -2.36
C VAL A 38 15.12 -3.17 -3.87
N LEU A 39 14.50 -4.18 -4.48
CA LEU A 39 14.13 -4.17 -5.88
C LEU A 39 12.62 -4.02 -5.99
N CYS A 40 12.18 -2.96 -6.66
CA CYS A 40 10.76 -2.68 -6.85
C CYS A 40 10.41 -2.72 -8.34
N ARG A 41 9.20 -3.18 -8.64
CA ARG A 41 8.66 -3.11 -9.98
C ARG A 41 7.58 -2.03 -10.00
N ARG A 42 7.72 -1.06 -10.90
CA ARG A 42 6.76 0.03 -11.04
C ARG A 42 5.69 -0.34 -12.06
N VAL A 43 4.43 -0.13 -11.71
CA VAL A 43 3.31 -0.28 -12.63
C VAL A 43 2.68 1.09 -12.85
N PRO A 44 2.83 1.69 -14.03
CA PRO A 44 2.17 2.96 -14.32
C PRO A 44 0.65 2.81 -14.27
N LEU A 45 -0.04 3.86 -13.81
CA LEU A 45 -1.51 3.85 -13.71
C LEU A 45 -2.16 3.56 -15.06
N GLN A 46 -1.65 4.14 -16.13
CA GLN A 46 -2.19 3.91 -17.48
C GLN A 46 -2.07 2.43 -17.88
N ALA A 47 -0.97 1.78 -17.53
CA ALA A 47 -0.80 0.36 -17.83
C ALA A 47 -1.82 -0.49 -17.09
N PHE A 48 -2.15 -0.15 -15.86
CA PHE A 48 -3.18 -0.83 -15.11
C PHE A 48 -4.57 -0.59 -15.71
N ASP A 49 -4.88 0.64 -16.10
CA ASP A 49 -6.15 0.97 -16.75
C ASP A 49 -6.33 0.19 -18.06
N ASP A 50 -5.29 0.07 -18.86
CA ASP A 50 -5.31 -0.70 -20.10
C ASP A 50 -5.54 -2.19 -19.82
N PHE A 51 -4.87 -2.71 -18.80
CA PHE A 51 -5.03 -4.10 -18.35
C PHE A 51 -6.47 -4.37 -17.90
N ARG A 52 -7.04 -3.45 -17.10
CA ARG A 52 -8.41 -3.57 -16.61
C ARG A 52 -9.42 -3.59 -17.75
N ALA A 53 -9.20 -2.79 -18.78
CA ALA A 53 -10.07 -2.75 -19.94
C ALA A 53 -10.03 -4.08 -20.73
N ARG A 54 -8.86 -4.70 -20.81
CA ARG A 54 -8.66 -5.96 -21.56
C ARG A 54 -9.01 -7.20 -20.75
N ARG A 55 -8.77 -7.16 -19.44
CA ARG A 55 -8.96 -8.32 -18.56
C ARG A 55 -9.65 -7.91 -17.25
N PRO A 56 -10.94 -7.57 -17.32
CA PRO A 56 -11.64 -7.06 -16.15
C PRO A 56 -11.73 -8.08 -15.00
N ALA A 57 -11.88 -9.36 -15.30
CA ALA A 57 -11.97 -10.38 -14.26
C ALA A 57 -10.64 -10.51 -13.48
N ALA A 58 -9.52 -10.49 -14.20
CA ALA A 58 -8.20 -10.53 -13.56
C ALA A 58 -7.91 -9.25 -12.78
N ALA A 59 -8.32 -8.10 -13.32
CA ALA A 59 -8.17 -6.82 -12.64
C ALA A 59 -8.97 -6.77 -11.35
N GLU A 60 -10.18 -7.34 -11.33
CA GLU A 60 -10.99 -7.43 -10.12
C GLU A 60 -10.28 -8.22 -9.01
N ILE A 61 -9.63 -9.31 -9.36
CA ILE A 61 -8.86 -10.11 -8.40
C ILE A 61 -7.73 -9.27 -7.81
N ILE A 62 -7.01 -8.54 -8.65
CA ILE A 62 -5.92 -7.67 -8.19
C ILE A 62 -6.46 -6.60 -7.23
N VAL A 63 -7.55 -5.92 -7.60
CA VAL A 63 -8.15 -4.88 -6.76
C VAL A 63 -8.63 -5.46 -5.43
N ARG A 64 -9.23 -6.64 -5.46
CA ARG A 64 -9.68 -7.33 -4.24
C ARG A 64 -8.49 -7.65 -3.33
N ASN A 65 -7.39 -8.14 -3.90
CA ASN A 65 -6.19 -8.46 -3.13
C ASN A 65 -5.57 -7.19 -2.54
N LEU A 66 -5.56 -6.09 -3.29
CA LEU A 66 -5.10 -4.80 -2.77
C LEU A 66 -5.98 -4.30 -1.64
N ALA A 67 -7.30 -4.47 -1.74
CA ALA A 67 -8.23 -4.10 -0.68
C ALA A 67 -7.97 -4.89 0.61
N GLN A 68 -7.71 -6.19 0.49
CA GLN A 68 -7.35 -7.03 1.63
C GLN A 68 -6.02 -6.59 2.25
N LEU A 69 -5.05 -6.26 1.43
CA LEU A 69 -3.76 -5.76 1.89
C LEU A 69 -3.91 -4.44 2.65
N LEU A 70 -4.72 -3.52 2.13
CA LEU A 70 -5.00 -2.25 2.78
C LEU A 70 -5.72 -2.43 4.11
N ALA A 71 -6.70 -3.33 4.17
CA ALA A 71 -7.40 -3.65 5.40
C ALA A 71 -6.44 -4.19 6.46
N HIS A 72 -5.51 -5.06 6.07
CA HIS A 72 -4.50 -5.59 6.97
C HIS A 72 -3.59 -4.48 7.50
N ARG A 73 -3.14 -3.59 6.64
CA ARG A 73 -2.31 -2.43 7.05
C ARG A 73 -3.05 -1.52 8.00
N LEU A 74 -4.34 -1.31 7.76
CA LEU A 74 -5.17 -0.49 8.64
C LEU A 74 -5.27 -1.10 10.03
N LEU A 75 -5.47 -2.41 10.12
CA LEU A 75 -5.50 -3.12 11.41
C LEU A 75 -4.16 -3.00 12.13
N GLN A 76 -3.05 -3.13 11.42
CA GLN A 76 -1.72 -2.95 12.01
C GLN A 76 -1.54 -1.53 12.54
N ALA A 77 -1.96 -0.52 11.78
CA ALA A 77 -1.85 0.87 12.21
C ALA A 77 -2.72 1.15 13.43
N ASN A 78 -3.95 0.64 13.45
CA ASN A 78 -4.85 0.80 14.60
C ASN A 78 -4.28 0.13 15.85
N THR A 79 -3.73 -1.06 15.74
CA THR A 79 -3.08 -1.75 16.86
C THR A 79 -1.92 -0.93 17.39
N LYS A 80 -1.10 -0.34 16.51
CA LYS A 80 0.02 0.49 16.92
C LYS A 80 -0.44 1.74 17.64
N ILE A 81 -1.51 2.38 17.15
CA ILE A 81 -2.10 3.55 17.81
C ILE A 81 -2.61 3.17 19.19
N ASP A 82 -3.30 2.05 19.33
CA ASP A 82 -3.80 1.56 20.61
C ASP A 82 -2.66 1.33 21.61
N LEU A 83 -1.55 0.72 21.16
CA LEU A 83 -0.38 0.52 22.00
C LEU A 83 0.24 1.85 22.45
N LEU A 84 0.28 2.84 21.57
CA LEU A 84 0.81 4.17 21.92
C LEU A 84 -0.11 4.93 22.86
N SER A 85 -1.40 4.65 22.83
CA SER A 85 -2.43 5.31 23.64
C SER A 85 -2.67 4.61 24.98
N ALA A 86 -2.18 3.40 25.15
CA ALA A 86 -2.44 2.58 26.35
C ALA A 86 -1.69 3.04 27.60
N ASN A 87 -0.86 4.04 27.48
CA ASN A 87 -0.13 4.62 28.61
C ASN A 87 -0.94 5.77 29.21
#